data_9ac04e964d6305b455dc8c29d0f0ccb3
#
_entry.id   9ac04e964d6305b455dc8c29d0f0ccb3
#
_cell.length_a   1.000
_cell.length_b   1.000
_cell.length_c   1.000
_cell.angle_alpha   90.00
_cell.angle_beta   90.00
_cell.angle_gamma   90.00
#
_symmetry.space_group_name_H-M   'P 1'
#
loop_
_entity.id
_entity.type
_entity.pdbx_description
1 polymer ?
#
loop_
_entity_poly.entity_id
_entity_poly.type
_entity_poly.pdbx_seq_one_letter_code
_entity_poly.pdbx_strand_id
1 'polypeptide(L)'
;MKTAIVISDTHGRRANLKLIEGILPETDYLFFLGDGFSDIKEILLKYPQKVVYVLGNCDGGHGDKILEVEGVKIMLTHGHDYGVKRGLLNLNYKAREIGAKVVFYGHTHTSNVTTEGGVTMINPGALSSYIPSYAYVVFADGKVYEKIVERTL
;
A
#
# COMPACT_ATOMS: atom_id res chain seq x y z
N MET A 1 -0.86 -16.17 10.92
CA MET A 1 0.01 -15.07 10.51
C MET A 1 -0.01 -14.93 9.00
N LYS A 2 -0.14 -13.72 8.50
CA LYS A 2 -0.08 -13.39 7.08
C LYS A 2 0.88 -12.23 6.86
N THR A 3 1.52 -12.21 5.70
CA THR A 3 2.48 -11.17 5.36
C THR A 3 2.06 -10.43 4.08
N ALA A 4 2.42 -9.17 3.98
CA ALA A 4 2.16 -8.36 2.80
C ALA A 4 3.34 -7.47 2.48
N ILE A 5 3.59 -7.29 1.19
CA ILE A 5 4.42 -6.21 0.67
C ILE A 5 3.46 -5.12 0.20
N VAL A 6 3.74 -3.88 0.54
CA VAL A 6 2.93 -2.74 0.13
C VAL A 6 3.80 -1.80 -0.69
N ILE A 7 3.37 -1.52 -1.92
CA ILE A 7 4.05 -0.62 -2.84
C ILE A 7 3.09 0.41 -3.40
N SER A 8 3.62 1.53 -3.84
CA SER A 8 2.83 2.60 -4.45
C SER A 8 3.70 3.42 -5.41
N ASP A 9 3.04 4.08 -6.35
CA ASP A 9 3.67 5.14 -7.15
C ASP A 9 4.94 4.67 -7.87
N THR A 10 4.78 3.67 -8.73
CA THR A 10 5.88 3.13 -9.53
C THR A 10 6.22 4.02 -10.73
N HIS A 11 5.25 4.78 -11.25
CA HIS A 11 5.42 5.81 -12.28
C HIS A 11 6.35 5.41 -13.44
N GLY A 12 6.20 4.20 -13.97
CA GLY A 12 6.98 3.72 -15.11
C GLY A 12 8.36 3.17 -14.76
N ARG A 13 8.78 3.20 -13.51
CA ARG A 13 10.08 2.68 -13.08
C ARG A 13 10.03 1.20 -12.75
N ARG A 14 9.74 0.39 -13.76
CA ARG A 14 9.61 -1.08 -13.62
C ARG A 14 10.85 -1.75 -13.03
N ALA A 15 12.04 -1.21 -13.30
CA ALA A 15 13.27 -1.79 -12.80
C ALA A 15 13.28 -1.90 -11.26
N ASN A 16 12.63 -0.96 -10.57
CA ASN A 16 12.58 -0.95 -9.12
C ASN A 16 11.71 -2.07 -8.54
N LEU A 17 10.85 -2.70 -9.34
CA LEU A 17 10.10 -3.89 -8.91
C LEU A 17 11.01 -5.06 -8.55
N LYS A 18 12.25 -5.09 -9.06
CA LYS A 18 13.25 -6.09 -8.69
C LYS A 18 13.54 -6.08 -7.19
N LEU A 19 13.32 -4.96 -6.51
CA LEU A 19 13.53 -4.86 -5.06
C LEU A 19 12.62 -5.79 -4.26
N ILE A 20 11.45 -6.13 -4.81
CA ILE A 20 10.45 -6.97 -4.13
C ILE A 20 10.29 -8.35 -4.77
N GLU A 21 10.73 -8.54 -6.00
CA GLU A 21 10.52 -9.79 -6.74
C GLU A 21 11.07 -11.02 -6.00
N GLY A 22 12.20 -10.87 -5.32
CA GLY A 22 12.84 -11.99 -4.61
C GLY A 22 12.10 -12.44 -3.36
N ILE A 23 11.33 -11.55 -2.73
CA ILE A 23 10.59 -11.86 -1.51
C ILE A 23 9.10 -12.14 -1.78
N LEU A 24 8.62 -11.81 -2.95
CA LEU A 24 7.21 -11.97 -3.31
C LEU A 24 6.71 -13.42 -3.25
N PRO A 25 7.49 -14.44 -3.67
CA PRO A 25 7.03 -15.82 -3.56
C PRO A 25 6.70 -16.27 -2.14
N GLU A 26 7.37 -15.71 -1.15
CA GLU A 26 7.22 -16.08 0.27
C GLU A 26 6.19 -15.22 1.01
N THR A 27 5.65 -14.16 0.37
CA THR A 27 4.63 -13.32 0.97
C THR A 27 3.24 -13.75 0.55
N ASP A 28 2.26 -13.47 1.41
CA ASP A 28 0.87 -13.82 1.13
C ASP A 28 0.21 -12.81 0.19
N TYR A 29 0.53 -11.53 0.33
CA TYR A 29 -0.10 -10.45 -0.43
C TYR A 29 0.92 -9.47 -0.99
N LEU A 30 0.57 -8.89 -2.13
CA LEU A 30 1.13 -7.65 -2.64
C LEU A 30 0.00 -6.63 -2.72
N PHE A 31 0.09 -5.56 -1.95
CA PHE A 31 -0.84 -4.44 -2.03
C PHE A 31 -0.22 -3.34 -2.88
N PHE A 32 -0.88 -3.00 -3.96
CA PHE A 32 -0.47 -1.90 -4.84
C PHE A 32 -1.46 -0.73 -4.70
N LEU A 33 -0.95 0.44 -4.38
CA LEU A 33 -1.78 1.59 -4.01
C LEU A 33 -1.94 2.63 -5.14
N GLY A 34 -1.59 2.27 -6.37
CA GLY A 34 -1.89 3.11 -7.53
C GLY A 34 -0.70 3.91 -8.08
N ASP A 35 -0.95 4.56 -9.19
CA ASP A 35 -0.01 5.32 -10.00
C ASP A 35 1.15 4.49 -10.55
N GLY A 36 0.79 3.62 -11.48
CA GLY A 36 1.71 2.73 -12.17
C GLY A 36 1.10 1.35 -12.41
N PHE A 37 -0.20 1.26 -12.60
CA PHE A 37 -0.88 -0.02 -12.81
C PHE A 37 -0.26 -0.82 -13.97
N SER A 38 0.13 -0.16 -15.05
CA SER A 38 0.77 -0.83 -16.17
C SER A 38 2.11 -1.50 -15.81
N ASP A 39 2.77 -1.01 -14.76
CA ASP A 39 4.04 -1.57 -14.31
C ASP A 39 3.88 -2.92 -13.63
N ILE A 40 2.74 -3.13 -12.96
CA ILE A 40 2.51 -4.35 -12.18
C ILE A 40 1.75 -5.44 -12.95
N LYS A 41 1.41 -5.22 -14.21
CA LYS A 41 0.60 -6.18 -14.99
C LYS A 41 1.23 -7.57 -15.07
N GLU A 42 2.53 -7.66 -15.24
CA GLU A 42 3.23 -8.94 -15.29
C GLU A 42 3.17 -9.68 -13.95
N ILE A 43 3.33 -8.93 -12.85
CA ILE A 43 3.22 -9.48 -11.50
C ILE A 43 1.79 -9.96 -11.25
N LEU A 44 0.80 -9.19 -11.67
CA LEU A 44 -0.61 -9.56 -11.53
C LEU A 44 -0.94 -10.85 -12.30
N LEU A 45 -0.40 -11.02 -13.50
CA LEU A 45 -0.56 -12.25 -14.28
C LEU A 45 0.10 -13.45 -13.60
N LYS A 46 1.28 -13.24 -13.00
CA LYS A 46 2.04 -14.31 -12.35
C LYS A 46 1.47 -14.70 -10.99
N TYR A 47 0.96 -13.74 -10.24
CA TYR A 47 0.47 -13.92 -8.87
C TYR A 47 -0.95 -13.36 -8.69
N PRO A 48 -1.94 -13.83 -9.48
CA PRO A 48 -3.28 -13.22 -9.47
C PRO A 48 -3.99 -13.34 -8.12
N GLN A 49 -3.63 -14.33 -7.30
CA GLN A 49 -4.24 -14.54 -5.99
C GLN A 49 -3.57 -13.73 -4.87
N LYS A 50 -2.38 -13.19 -5.13
CA LYS A 50 -1.64 -12.40 -4.13
C LYS A 50 -1.87 -10.91 -4.27
N VAL A 51 -2.07 -10.43 -5.49
CA VAL A 51 -2.13 -9.00 -5.77
C VAL A 51 -3.51 -8.45 -5.48
N VAL A 52 -3.55 -7.45 -4.59
CA VAL A 52 -4.74 -6.63 -4.37
C VAL A 52 -4.33 -5.20 -4.69
N TYR A 53 -5.05 -4.55 -5.58
CA TYR A 53 -4.65 -3.23 -6.04
C TYR A 53 -5.80 -2.23 -6.05
N VAL A 54 -5.43 -0.96 -5.98
CA VAL A 54 -6.31 0.16 -6.27
C VAL A 54 -5.65 1.01 -7.36
N LEU A 55 -6.44 1.80 -8.07
CA LEU A 55 -5.95 2.70 -9.09
C LEU A 55 -5.67 4.08 -8.51
N GLY A 56 -4.60 4.71 -8.98
CA GLY A 56 -4.29 6.09 -8.66
C GLY A 56 -4.83 7.07 -9.68
N ASN A 57 -4.72 8.35 -9.39
CA ASN A 57 -5.19 9.41 -10.28
C ASN A 57 -4.45 9.42 -11.63
N CYS A 58 -3.20 8.98 -11.67
CA CYS A 58 -2.44 8.85 -12.93
C CYS A 58 -2.80 7.59 -13.72
N ASP A 59 -3.50 6.63 -13.13
CA ASP A 59 -3.95 5.42 -13.82
C ASP A 59 -5.29 5.60 -14.55
N GLY A 60 -5.86 6.80 -14.51
CA GLY A 60 -7.16 7.08 -15.10
C GLY A 60 -8.32 6.49 -14.33
N GLY A 61 -8.14 6.23 -13.04
CA GLY A 61 -9.17 5.65 -12.18
C GLY A 61 -9.06 6.13 -10.76
N HIS A 62 -9.90 5.56 -9.93
CA HIS A 62 -9.93 5.77 -8.49
C HIS A 62 -10.69 4.62 -7.87
N GLY A 63 -10.77 4.63 -6.56
CA GLY A 63 -11.51 3.63 -5.81
C GLY A 63 -10.69 3.09 -4.66
N ASP A 64 -11.41 2.56 -3.70
CA ASP A 64 -10.79 1.98 -2.51
C ASP A 64 -11.12 0.51 -2.44
N LYS A 65 -10.34 -0.24 -1.69
CA LYS A 65 -10.66 -1.63 -1.35
C LYS A 65 -10.66 -1.80 0.16
N ILE A 66 -11.60 -2.58 0.62
CA ILE A 66 -11.74 -2.94 2.03
C ILE A 66 -11.66 -4.46 2.08
N LEU A 67 -10.78 -4.97 2.93
CA LEU A 67 -10.66 -6.41 3.14
C LEU A 67 -10.30 -6.68 4.60
N GLU A 68 -10.39 -7.94 4.98
CA GLU A 68 -10.03 -8.40 6.31
C GLU A 68 -8.89 -9.42 6.21
N VAL A 69 -7.83 -9.20 6.98
CA VAL A 69 -6.68 -10.09 7.04
C VAL A 69 -6.40 -10.41 8.50
N GLU A 70 -6.47 -11.69 8.86
CA GLU A 70 -6.20 -12.17 10.24
C GLU A 70 -6.97 -11.39 11.30
N GLY A 71 -8.27 -11.14 11.05
CA GLY A 71 -9.13 -10.41 11.98
C GLY A 71 -8.95 -8.89 11.95
N VAL A 72 -8.11 -8.36 11.08
CA VAL A 72 -7.88 -6.91 10.95
C VAL A 72 -8.59 -6.40 9.72
N LYS A 73 -9.51 -5.46 9.91
CA LYS A 73 -10.16 -4.76 8.80
C LYS A 73 -9.24 -3.67 8.28
N ILE A 74 -8.90 -3.75 7.01
CA ILE A 74 -7.98 -2.81 6.36
C ILE A 74 -8.64 -2.12 5.17
N MET A 75 -8.16 -0.93 4.88
CA MET A 75 -8.54 -0.14 3.72
C MET A 75 -7.29 0.11 2.87
N LEU A 76 -7.41 -0.11 1.57
CA LEU A 76 -6.40 0.28 0.58
C LEU A 76 -6.96 1.44 -0.22
N THR A 77 -6.18 2.50 -0.36
CA THR A 77 -6.54 3.67 -1.18
C THR A 77 -5.29 4.30 -1.76
N HIS A 78 -5.41 4.96 -2.90
CA HIS A 78 -4.31 5.79 -3.39
C HIS A 78 -4.12 7.03 -2.51
N GLY A 79 -5.21 7.61 -2.06
CA GLY A 79 -5.21 8.77 -1.15
C GLY A 79 -5.52 10.10 -1.82
N HIS A 80 -5.45 10.19 -3.14
CA HIS A 80 -5.74 11.43 -3.87
C HIS A 80 -7.10 12.03 -3.50
N ASP A 81 -8.15 11.20 -3.45
CA ASP A 81 -9.52 11.64 -3.19
C ASP A 81 -9.73 12.11 -1.75
N TYR A 82 -8.80 11.82 -0.85
CA TYR A 82 -8.86 12.25 0.55
C TYR A 82 -7.92 13.41 0.87
N GLY A 83 -7.29 13.99 -0.16
CA GLY A 83 -6.42 15.15 0.00
C GLY A 83 -5.21 14.91 0.90
N VAL A 84 -4.62 13.71 0.84
CA VAL A 84 -3.55 13.29 1.77
C VAL A 84 -2.29 14.16 1.71
N LYS A 85 -2.09 14.92 0.62
CA LYS A 85 -0.99 15.91 0.55
C LYS A 85 -1.19 17.10 1.47
N ARG A 86 -2.42 17.35 1.93
CA ARG A 86 -2.79 18.44 2.83
C ARG A 86 -2.95 18.01 4.28
N GLY A 87 -2.92 16.69 4.53
CA GLY A 87 -3.10 16.12 5.85
C GLY A 87 -3.93 14.84 5.80
N LEU A 88 -4.01 14.15 6.93
CA LEU A 88 -4.63 12.83 7.02
C LEU A 88 -6.01 12.82 7.67
N LEU A 89 -6.58 14.00 7.95
CA LEU A 89 -7.84 14.09 8.69
C LEU A 89 -9.01 13.41 7.96
N ASN A 90 -9.16 13.70 6.67
CA ASN A 90 -10.23 13.12 5.87
C ASN A 90 -10.09 11.60 5.73
N LEU A 91 -8.85 11.13 5.53
CA LEU A 91 -8.55 9.70 5.45
C LEU A 91 -8.86 9.01 6.78
N ASN A 92 -8.46 9.62 7.89
CA ASN A 92 -8.72 9.11 9.23
C ASN A 92 -10.23 8.97 9.50
N TYR A 93 -11.01 9.99 9.18
CA TYR A 93 -12.46 9.97 9.35
C TYR A 93 -13.10 8.87 8.50
N LYS A 94 -12.67 8.71 7.26
CA LYS A 94 -13.19 7.65 6.39
C LYS A 94 -12.89 6.26 6.96
N ALA A 95 -11.67 6.05 7.42
CA ALA A 95 -11.28 4.78 8.03
C ALA A 95 -12.14 4.46 9.25
N ARG A 96 -12.36 5.45 10.09
CA ARG A 96 -13.20 5.29 11.29
C ARG A 96 -14.66 5.00 10.94
N GLU A 97 -15.20 5.69 9.93
CA GLU A 97 -16.55 5.48 9.42
C GLU A 97 -16.77 4.03 8.97
N ILE A 98 -15.82 3.46 8.26
CA ILE A 98 -15.93 2.08 7.76
C ILE A 98 -15.44 1.03 8.75
N GLY A 99 -14.91 1.44 9.89
CA GLY A 99 -14.40 0.52 10.91
C GLY A 99 -13.04 -0.11 10.60
N ALA A 100 -12.27 0.50 9.70
CA ALA A 100 -10.92 0.01 9.40
C ALA A 100 -9.96 0.31 10.56
N LYS A 101 -9.11 -0.66 10.87
CA LYS A 101 -8.05 -0.52 11.88
C LYS A 101 -6.77 0.00 11.27
N VAL A 102 -6.55 -0.30 9.99
CA VAL A 102 -5.35 0.07 9.26
C VAL A 102 -5.75 0.57 7.88
N VAL A 103 -5.10 1.64 7.44
CA VAL A 103 -5.22 2.17 6.08
C VAL A 103 -3.86 2.21 5.45
N PHE A 104 -3.76 1.68 4.25
CA PHE A 104 -2.57 1.84 3.41
C PHE A 104 -2.90 2.86 2.32
N TYR A 105 -2.06 3.88 2.18
CA TYR A 105 -2.25 4.96 1.20
C TYR A 105 -0.92 5.37 0.58
N GLY A 106 -0.97 5.99 -0.58
CA GLY A 106 0.20 6.46 -1.32
C GLY A 106 0.11 7.94 -1.65
N HIS A 107 0.36 8.28 -2.90
CA HIS A 107 0.18 9.61 -3.50
C HIS A 107 1.21 10.68 -3.07
N THR A 108 1.58 10.75 -1.80
CA THR A 108 2.54 11.77 -1.30
C THR A 108 3.98 11.50 -1.72
N HIS A 109 4.29 10.26 -2.10
CA HIS A 109 5.64 9.76 -2.38
C HIS A 109 6.55 9.73 -1.15
N THR A 110 6.00 9.96 0.04
CA THR A 110 6.78 10.00 1.30
C THR A 110 6.26 8.93 2.25
N SER A 111 7.15 8.05 2.70
CA SER A 111 6.78 7.03 3.68
C SER A 111 6.37 7.67 5.00
N ASN A 112 5.34 7.10 5.62
CA ASN A 112 4.82 7.61 6.89
C ASN A 112 4.02 6.55 7.61
N VAL A 113 4.10 6.55 8.94
CA VAL A 113 3.25 5.73 9.80
C VAL A 113 2.69 6.62 10.89
N THR A 114 1.38 6.76 10.95
CA THR A 114 0.68 7.61 11.90
C THR A 114 -0.49 6.84 12.50
N THR A 115 -0.61 6.85 13.83
CA THR A 115 -1.76 6.25 14.51
C THR A 115 -2.55 7.35 15.19
N GLU A 116 -3.84 7.43 14.88
CA GLU A 116 -4.74 8.41 15.48
C GLU A 116 -6.17 7.87 15.49
N GLY A 117 -6.87 8.10 16.59
CA GLY A 117 -8.26 7.66 16.74
C GLY A 117 -8.44 6.14 16.59
N GLY A 118 -7.45 5.36 16.99
CA GLY A 118 -7.48 3.89 16.86
C GLY A 118 -7.20 3.38 15.45
N VAL A 119 -6.80 4.23 14.52
CA VAL A 119 -6.47 3.87 13.13
C VAL A 119 -5.00 4.11 12.87
N THR A 120 -4.32 3.10 12.36
CA THR A 120 -2.95 3.22 11.87
C THR A 120 -2.98 3.47 10.36
N MET A 121 -2.40 4.58 9.93
CA MET A 121 -2.31 4.98 8.52
C MET A 121 -0.87 4.83 8.07
N ILE A 122 -0.66 4.01 7.04
CA ILE A 122 0.67 3.61 6.58
C ILE A 122 0.83 3.99 5.12
N ASN A 123 1.87 4.79 4.83
CA ASN A 123 2.30 5.10 3.48
C ASN A 123 3.64 4.41 3.23
N PRO A 124 3.74 3.52 2.24
CA PRO A 124 4.99 2.82 1.94
C PRO A 124 6.05 3.72 1.29
N GLY A 125 5.69 4.95 0.93
CA GLY A 125 6.49 5.80 0.06
C GLY A 125 6.32 5.43 -1.41
N ALA A 126 7.13 6.01 -2.28
CA ALA A 126 7.07 5.73 -3.71
C ALA A 126 8.21 4.80 -4.13
N LEU A 127 7.85 3.75 -4.86
CA LEU A 127 8.87 2.86 -5.45
C LEU A 127 9.65 3.57 -6.55
N SER A 128 9.12 4.68 -7.09
CA SER A 128 9.76 5.53 -8.08
C SER A 128 10.70 6.59 -7.51
N SER A 129 10.76 6.75 -6.20
CA SER A 129 11.60 7.76 -5.56
C SER A 129 13.08 7.54 -5.83
N TYR A 130 13.88 8.59 -5.65
CA TYR A 130 15.33 8.51 -5.78
C TYR A 130 15.92 7.41 -4.89
N ILE A 131 15.43 7.31 -3.66
CA ILE A 131 15.64 6.15 -2.81
C ILE A 131 14.29 5.45 -2.72
N PRO A 132 14.08 4.34 -3.48
CA PRO A 132 12.82 3.63 -3.47
C PRO A 132 12.48 3.09 -2.08
N SER A 133 11.19 3.09 -1.76
CA SER A 133 10.71 2.53 -0.51
C SER A 133 9.47 1.66 -0.71
N TYR A 134 9.28 0.73 0.19
CA TYR A 134 8.09 -0.09 0.30
C TYR A 134 7.86 -0.45 1.77
N ALA A 135 6.71 -1.00 2.08
CA ALA A 135 6.43 -1.50 3.42
C ALA A 135 6.38 -3.03 3.40
N TYR A 136 6.92 -3.64 4.43
CA TYR A 136 6.72 -5.05 4.75
C TYR A 136 5.84 -5.13 5.98
N VAL A 137 4.78 -5.91 5.91
CA VAL A 137 3.74 -5.92 6.93
C VAL A 137 3.44 -7.35 7.36
N VAL A 138 3.30 -7.55 8.66
CA VAL A 138 2.87 -8.82 9.26
C VAL A 138 1.56 -8.61 9.99
N PHE A 139 0.57 -9.45 9.66
CA PHE A 139 -0.71 -9.52 10.36
C PHE A 139 -0.71 -10.75 11.27
N ALA A 140 -0.84 -10.55 12.57
CA ALA A 140 -0.85 -11.63 13.53
C ALA A 140 -1.66 -11.24 14.77
N ASP A 141 -2.51 -12.15 15.25
CA ASP A 141 -3.27 -11.98 16.50
C ASP A 141 -4.09 -10.69 16.56
N GLY A 142 -4.71 -10.32 15.42
CA GLY A 142 -5.51 -9.10 15.32
C GLY A 142 -4.70 -7.81 15.34
N LYS A 143 -3.39 -7.90 15.13
CA LYS A 143 -2.47 -6.76 15.13
C LYS A 143 -1.71 -6.67 13.82
N VAL A 144 -1.17 -5.49 13.56
CA VAL A 144 -0.36 -5.20 12.37
C VAL A 144 1.00 -4.69 12.81
N TYR A 145 2.03 -5.26 12.24
CA TYR A 145 3.42 -4.87 12.44
C TYR A 145 3.98 -4.43 11.10
N GLU A 146 4.46 -3.21 11.00
CA GLU A 146 4.96 -2.65 9.76
C GLU A 146 6.45 -2.32 9.86
N LYS A 147 7.12 -2.40 8.72
CA LYS A 147 8.48 -1.92 8.55
C LYS A 147 8.58 -1.23 7.20
N ILE A 148 9.02 0.02 7.21
CA ILE A 148 9.36 0.73 5.99
C ILE A 148 10.78 0.33 5.58
N VAL A 149 10.93 -0.09 4.33
CA VAL A 149 12.22 -0.51 3.77
C VAL A 149 12.60 0.47 2.68
N GLU A 150 13.77 1.07 2.80
CA GLU A 150 14.36 1.94 1.79
C GLU A 150 15.58 1.23 1.19
N ARG A 151 15.59 1.08 -0.14
CA ARG A 151 16.66 0.38 -0.84
C ARG A 151 16.84 0.94 -2.24
N THR A 152 18.07 0.86 -2.74
CA THR A 152 18.38 1.04 -4.16
C THR A 152 18.76 -0.30 -4.79
N LEU A 153 18.60 -0.38 -6.09
CA LEU A 153 19.06 -1.54 -6.86
C LEU A 153 20.58 -1.71 -6.81
#